data_a859718bb89baba199ec1ac776aaa0c9
#
_entry.id   a859718bb89baba199ec1ac776aaa0c9
#
_cell.length_a   1.000
_cell.length_b   1.000
_cell.length_c   1.000
_cell.angle_alpha   90.00
_cell.angle_beta   90.00
_cell.angle_gamma   90.00
#
_symmetry.space_group_name_H-M   'P 1'
#
loop_
_entity.id
_entity.type
_entity.pdbx_description
1 polymer ?
#
loop_
_entity_poly.entity_id
_entity_poly.type
_entity_poly.pdbx_seq_one_letter_code
_entity_poly.pdbx_strand_id
1 'polypeptide(L)'
;MKNNIYFPNGQKDEIRLNYKVDFYDELLPIINEQVESGSNVIVTGDWNTAHSPIDLARPKEKIEPSRFMPIARARIDQYVDSGWIDTFRPFNTDPERYTWWTYRFGARQRNVGWRIDYFFVNESFISNIEDAEIHENIMGSDHCPVSITIKNDEF
;
A
#
# COMPACT_ATOMS: atom_id res chain seq x y z
N MET A 1 6.94 -16.45 2.15
CA MET A 1 5.80 -16.59 1.21
C MET A 1 5.47 -15.24 0.60
N LYS A 2 5.08 -15.15 -0.68
CA LYS A 2 4.82 -13.88 -1.37
C LYS A 2 3.40 -13.87 -1.95
N ASN A 3 2.61 -12.89 -1.54
CA ASN A 3 1.24 -12.63 -2.04
C ASN A 3 1.25 -11.31 -2.83
N ASN A 4 1.01 -11.37 -4.15
CA ASN A 4 0.84 -10.20 -5.01
C ASN A 4 -0.65 -10.03 -5.28
N ILE A 5 -1.23 -8.93 -4.81
CA ILE A 5 -2.68 -8.76 -4.72
C ILE A 5 -3.11 -7.40 -5.28
N TYR A 6 -4.15 -7.42 -6.09
CA TYR A 6 -4.87 -6.21 -6.48
C TYR A 6 -6.10 -6.06 -5.58
N PHE A 7 -6.08 -5.07 -4.70
CA PHE A 7 -7.21 -4.77 -3.82
C PHE A 7 -8.32 -4.03 -4.59
N PRO A 8 -9.58 -4.34 -4.32
CA PRO A 8 -10.69 -3.71 -5.05
C PRO A 8 -10.70 -2.19 -4.94
N ASN A 9 -11.04 -1.53 -6.05
CA ASN A 9 -11.32 -0.11 -6.05
C ASN A 9 -12.78 0.13 -5.58
N GLY A 10 -12.95 0.95 -4.54
CA GLY A 10 -14.25 1.26 -3.92
C GLY A 10 -14.94 2.53 -4.43
N GLN A 11 -14.53 3.08 -5.60
CA GLN A 11 -14.95 4.45 -6.02
C GLN A 11 -16.34 4.58 -6.60
N LYS A 12 -16.96 3.50 -7.07
CA LYS A 12 -18.15 3.61 -7.92
C LYS A 12 -19.43 3.87 -7.09
N ASP A 13 -19.61 3.11 -6.03
CA ASP A 13 -20.83 3.09 -5.21
C ASP A 13 -20.57 2.39 -3.87
N GLU A 14 -21.57 2.40 -3.00
CA GLU A 14 -21.51 1.77 -1.68
C GLU A 14 -21.29 0.25 -1.74
N ILE A 15 -21.83 -0.43 -2.75
CA ILE A 15 -21.64 -1.87 -2.95
C ILE A 15 -20.17 -2.18 -3.21
N ARG A 16 -19.53 -1.39 -4.05
CA ARG A 16 -18.09 -1.51 -4.34
C ARG A 16 -17.22 -1.18 -3.14
N LEU A 17 -17.63 -0.19 -2.35
CA LEU A 17 -16.92 0.15 -1.12
C LEU A 17 -17.01 -0.98 -0.09
N ASN A 18 -18.21 -1.55 0.11
CA ASN A 18 -18.41 -2.68 1.00
C ASN A 18 -17.60 -3.89 0.54
N TYR A 19 -17.62 -4.20 -0.75
CA TYR A 19 -16.80 -5.28 -1.31
C TYR A 19 -15.29 -5.07 -1.05
N LYS A 20 -14.82 -3.82 -1.17
CA LYS A 20 -13.43 -3.48 -0.84
C LYS A 20 -13.13 -3.72 0.64
N VAL A 21 -14.00 -3.27 1.52
CA VAL A 21 -13.86 -3.45 2.97
C VAL A 21 -13.86 -4.94 3.34
N ASP A 22 -14.82 -5.70 2.84
CA ASP A 22 -14.92 -7.14 3.04
C ASP A 22 -13.65 -7.87 2.56
N PHE A 23 -13.09 -7.43 1.43
CA PHE A 23 -11.86 -8.00 0.90
C PHE A 23 -10.67 -7.82 1.87
N TYR A 24 -10.52 -6.64 2.50
CA TYR A 24 -9.52 -6.43 3.53
C TYR A 24 -9.75 -7.35 4.74
N ASP A 25 -10.99 -7.43 5.19
CA ASP A 25 -11.38 -8.21 6.38
C ASP A 25 -11.18 -9.72 6.17
N GLU A 26 -11.43 -10.24 4.97
CA GLU A 26 -11.24 -11.65 4.61
C GLU A 26 -9.76 -12.02 4.38
N LEU A 27 -8.97 -11.11 3.82
CA LEU A 27 -7.57 -11.39 3.52
C LEU A 27 -6.70 -11.44 4.79
N LEU A 28 -6.94 -10.56 5.76
CA LEU A 28 -6.10 -10.43 6.94
C LEU A 28 -5.92 -11.76 7.72
N PRO A 29 -6.98 -12.53 8.04
CA PRO A 29 -6.81 -13.81 8.69
C PRO A 29 -6.03 -14.83 7.85
N ILE A 30 -6.18 -14.81 6.51
CA ILE A 30 -5.47 -15.72 5.62
C ILE A 30 -3.95 -15.50 5.68
N ILE A 31 -3.53 -14.24 5.62
CA ILE A 31 -2.09 -13.94 5.69
C ILE A 31 -1.53 -14.10 7.11
N ASN A 32 -2.33 -13.87 8.15
CA ASN A 32 -1.93 -14.14 9.54
C ASN A 32 -1.70 -15.65 9.76
N GLU A 33 -2.55 -16.52 9.24
CA GLU A 33 -2.36 -17.97 9.30
C GLU A 33 -1.03 -18.40 8.64
N GLN A 34 -0.63 -17.76 7.54
CA GLN A 34 0.68 -18.01 6.90
C GLN A 34 1.83 -17.66 7.85
N VAL A 35 1.73 -16.56 8.58
CA VAL A 35 2.74 -16.16 9.58
C VAL A 35 2.75 -17.12 10.77
N GLU A 36 1.59 -17.48 11.28
CA GLU A 36 1.43 -18.42 12.40
C GLU A 36 1.99 -19.82 12.06
N SER A 37 1.94 -20.21 10.79
CA SER A 37 2.58 -21.44 10.30
C SER A 37 4.12 -21.36 10.21
N GLY A 38 4.71 -20.24 10.62
CA GLY A 38 6.17 -20.04 10.64
C GLY A 38 6.75 -19.46 9.35
N SER A 39 5.92 -18.94 8.43
CA SER A 39 6.39 -18.36 7.18
C SER A 39 6.76 -16.89 7.34
N ASN A 40 7.85 -16.47 6.67
CA ASN A 40 8.06 -15.06 6.35
C ASN A 40 7.13 -14.69 5.19
N VAL A 41 6.30 -13.67 5.39
CA VAL A 41 5.25 -13.33 4.44
C VAL A 41 5.41 -11.90 3.93
N ILE A 42 5.31 -11.77 2.61
CA ILE A 42 5.26 -10.48 1.91
C ILE A 42 3.88 -10.36 1.27
N VAL A 43 3.22 -9.23 1.51
CA VAL A 43 1.98 -8.83 0.81
C VAL A 43 2.28 -7.57 0.01
N THR A 44 2.16 -7.65 -1.31
CA THR A 44 2.46 -6.55 -2.21
C THR A 44 1.34 -6.34 -3.22
N GLY A 45 1.29 -5.17 -3.83
CA GLY A 45 0.39 -4.82 -4.92
C GLY A 45 -0.28 -3.47 -4.76
N ASP A 46 -1.30 -3.23 -5.59
CA ASP A 46 -2.13 -2.03 -5.51
C ASP A 46 -3.23 -2.22 -4.45
N TRP A 47 -3.12 -1.51 -3.35
CA TRP A 47 -4.09 -1.53 -2.25
C TRP A 47 -5.27 -0.57 -2.48
N ASN A 48 -5.20 0.25 -3.52
CA ASN A 48 -6.20 1.26 -3.84
C ASN A 48 -6.58 2.18 -2.66
N THR A 49 -5.69 2.34 -1.67
CA THR A 49 -5.90 3.17 -0.48
C THR A 49 -4.59 3.84 -0.08
N ALA A 50 -4.59 5.16 0.06
CA ALA A 50 -3.52 5.88 0.73
C ALA A 50 -3.75 5.80 2.24
N HIS A 51 -2.75 5.33 2.99
CA HIS A 51 -2.89 5.04 4.41
C HIS A 51 -2.95 6.32 5.27
N SER A 52 -2.00 7.20 5.08
CA SER A 52 -1.80 8.40 5.92
C SER A 52 -1.85 9.69 5.09
N PRO A 53 -2.03 10.87 5.72
CA PRO A 53 -2.01 12.14 4.99
C PRO A 53 -0.72 12.39 4.20
N ILE A 54 0.43 11.87 4.64
CA ILE A 54 1.70 11.95 3.92
C ILE A 54 1.69 11.16 2.60
N ASP A 55 0.75 10.23 2.43
CA ASP A 55 0.66 9.32 1.28
C ASP A 55 -0.20 9.87 0.14
N LEU A 56 -0.70 11.10 0.25
CA LEU A 56 -1.43 11.75 -0.83
C LEU A 56 -1.11 13.23 -0.93
N ALA A 57 -1.16 13.74 -2.17
CA ALA A 57 -1.06 15.17 -2.44
C ALA A 57 -2.32 15.90 -1.95
N ARG A 58 -2.14 17.04 -1.28
CA ARG A 58 -3.22 17.94 -0.86
C ARG A 58 -4.30 17.28 0.00
N PRO A 59 -3.94 16.66 1.14
CA PRO A 59 -4.89 15.92 1.96
C PRO A 59 -6.06 16.76 2.50
N LYS A 60 -5.87 18.08 2.62
CA LYS A 60 -6.90 19.02 3.09
C LYS A 60 -7.91 19.42 2.02
N GLU A 61 -7.58 19.33 0.75
CA GLU A 61 -8.44 19.75 -0.37
C GLU A 61 -9.34 18.62 -0.88
N LYS A 62 -9.01 17.38 -0.57
CA LYS A 62 -9.71 16.19 -1.08
C LYS A 62 -10.15 15.28 0.06
N ILE A 63 -11.26 15.64 0.66
CA ILE A 63 -12.14 14.67 1.32
C ILE A 63 -12.90 13.97 0.18
N GLU A 64 -12.20 13.29 -0.69
CA GLU A 64 -12.75 12.46 -1.75
C GLU A 64 -11.98 11.19 -1.92
N PRO A 65 -12.76 10.34 -2.40
CA PRO A 65 -13.69 9.42 -1.82
C PRO A 65 -13.04 8.09 -1.53
N SER A 66 -12.80 7.16 -2.38
CA SER A 66 -12.56 5.76 -2.05
C SER A 66 -11.11 5.37 -1.76
N ARG A 67 -10.14 6.19 -2.15
CA ARG A 67 -8.70 5.90 -1.92
C ARG A 67 -8.15 6.51 -0.64
N PHE A 68 -8.90 7.42 -0.02
CA PHE A 68 -8.56 8.03 1.28
C PHE A 68 -9.72 8.04 2.26
N MET A 69 -10.70 7.17 2.06
CA MET A 69 -11.84 7.08 2.98
C MET A 69 -11.42 6.55 4.35
N PRO A 70 -11.94 7.14 5.44
CA PRO A 70 -11.62 6.71 6.80
C PRO A 70 -11.83 5.21 7.01
N ILE A 71 -12.89 4.63 6.44
CA ILE A 71 -13.20 3.20 6.59
C ILE A 71 -12.14 2.30 5.93
N ALA A 72 -11.62 2.66 4.75
CA ALA A 72 -10.58 1.89 4.08
C ALA A 72 -9.22 2.05 4.77
N ARG A 73 -8.92 3.26 5.27
CA ARG A 73 -7.70 3.52 6.06
C ARG A 73 -7.71 2.75 7.36
N ALA A 74 -8.84 2.69 8.06
CA ALA A 74 -9.00 1.90 9.28
C ALA A 74 -8.72 0.41 9.05
N ARG A 75 -8.92 -0.11 7.82
CA ARG A 75 -8.53 -1.49 7.48
C ARG A 75 -7.01 -1.65 7.41
N ILE A 76 -6.30 -0.68 6.85
CA ILE A 76 -4.83 -0.71 6.87
C ILE A 76 -4.32 -0.58 8.31
N ASP A 77 -4.95 0.25 9.15
CA ASP A 77 -4.62 0.32 10.59
C ASP A 77 -4.74 -1.06 11.25
N GLN A 78 -5.77 -1.85 10.94
CA GLN A 78 -5.93 -3.21 11.45
C GLN A 78 -4.79 -4.16 11.03
N TYR A 79 -4.27 -4.03 9.79
CA TYR A 79 -3.09 -4.78 9.36
C TYR A 79 -1.87 -4.38 10.20
N VAL A 80 -1.63 -3.08 10.38
CA VAL A 80 -0.52 -2.59 11.22
C VAL A 80 -0.66 -3.05 12.66
N ASP A 81 -1.85 -2.97 13.26
CA ASP A 81 -2.13 -3.43 14.61
C ASP A 81 -1.96 -4.95 14.77
N SER A 82 -2.09 -5.70 13.68
CA SER A 82 -1.86 -7.15 13.63
C SER A 82 -0.40 -7.54 13.37
N GLY A 83 0.54 -6.58 13.37
CA GLY A 83 1.97 -6.84 13.20
C GLY A 83 2.45 -6.83 11.75
N TRP A 84 1.70 -6.17 10.84
CA TRP A 84 2.16 -5.94 9.46
C TRP A 84 2.84 -4.58 9.34
N ILE A 85 4.00 -4.54 8.69
CA ILE A 85 4.81 -3.32 8.54
C ILE A 85 4.84 -2.91 7.07
N ASP A 86 4.43 -1.67 6.79
CA ASP A 86 4.69 -0.98 5.53
C ASP A 86 6.20 -0.75 5.39
N THR A 87 6.84 -1.44 4.46
CA THR A 87 8.30 -1.45 4.34
C THR A 87 8.90 -0.13 3.91
N PHE A 88 8.13 0.75 3.26
CA PHE A 88 8.67 2.01 2.75
C PHE A 88 8.97 3.03 3.85
N ARG A 89 8.07 3.17 4.83
CA ARG A 89 8.16 4.22 5.84
C ARG A 89 9.32 4.07 6.84
N PRO A 90 9.78 2.88 7.23
CA PRO A 90 11.01 2.72 8.01
C PRO A 90 12.27 3.27 7.33
N PHE A 91 12.33 3.28 5.99
CA PHE A 91 13.48 3.76 5.24
C PHE A 91 13.29 5.18 4.70
N ASN A 92 12.05 5.65 4.53
CA ASN A 92 11.79 6.94 3.92
C ASN A 92 10.61 7.67 4.58
N THR A 93 10.92 8.77 5.24
CA THR A 93 9.95 9.66 5.92
C THR A 93 9.58 10.89 5.10
N ASP A 94 10.13 11.05 3.90
CA ASP A 94 9.88 12.21 3.05
C ASP A 94 8.43 12.25 2.57
N PRO A 95 7.81 13.44 2.53
CA PRO A 95 6.53 13.65 1.88
C PRO A 95 6.68 13.59 0.34
N GLU A 96 5.53 13.65 -0.34
CA GLU A 96 5.48 13.76 -1.81
C GLU A 96 6.10 12.58 -2.57
N ARG A 97 6.17 11.42 -1.92
CA ARG A 97 6.57 10.15 -2.52
C ARG A 97 5.33 9.33 -2.84
N TYR A 98 4.99 9.24 -4.13
CA TYR A 98 3.75 8.65 -4.62
C TYR A 98 4.01 7.51 -5.60
N THR A 99 3.00 6.65 -5.80
CA THR A 99 3.08 5.50 -6.71
C THR A 99 2.07 5.57 -7.85
N TRP A 100 1.08 6.47 -7.74
CA TRP A 100 0.01 6.62 -8.73
C TRP A 100 -0.34 8.10 -8.96
N TRP A 101 -0.64 8.43 -10.23
CA TRP A 101 -1.10 9.76 -10.67
C TRP A 101 -2.20 9.60 -11.72
N THR A 102 -3.28 10.34 -11.61
CA THR A 102 -4.27 10.36 -12.70
C THR A 102 -3.63 10.87 -13.99
N TYR A 103 -4.03 10.31 -15.14
CA TYR A 103 -3.63 10.83 -16.45
C TYR A 103 -4.14 12.25 -16.74
N ARG A 104 -5.12 12.73 -15.97
CA ARG A 104 -5.76 14.03 -16.20
C ARG A 104 -4.91 15.17 -15.64
N PHE A 105 -5.03 16.32 -16.29
CA PHE A 105 -4.52 17.60 -15.80
C PHE A 105 -2.99 17.64 -15.54
N GLY A 106 -2.21 16.80 -16.18
CA GLY A 106 -0.76 16.74 -15.95
C GLY A 106 -0.39 16.44 -14.49
N ALA A 107 -1.16 15.60 -13.83
CA ALA A 107 -1.01 15.32 -12.39
C ALA A 107 0.40 14.82 -12.05
N ARG A 108 0.97 13.91 -12.86
CA ARG A 108 2.31 13.36 -12.63
C ARG A 108 3.40 14.42 -12.75
N GLN A 109 3.31 15.32 -13.73
CA GLN A 109 4.26 16.43 -13.91
C GLN A 109 4.25 17.42 -12.75
N ARG A 110 3.10 17.60 -12.12
CA ARG A 110 2.91 18.47 -10.93
C ARG A 110 3.05 17.71 -9.61
N ASN A 111 3.38 16.43 -9.67
CA ASN A 111 3.44 15.50 -8.53
C ASN A 111 2.18 15.52 -7.63
N VAL A 112 1.01 15.58 -8.26
CA VAL A 112 -0.29 15.46 -7.55
C VAL A 112 -0.72 14.00 -7.57
N GLY A 113 -0.11 13.21 -6.73
CA GLY A 113 -0.21 11.75 -6.71
C GLY A 113 -0.69 11.17 -5.39
N TRP A 114 -0.73 9.85 -5.34
CA TRP A 114 -1.11 9.04 -4.20
C TRP A 114 -0.16 7.84 -4.09
N ARG A 115 0.23 7.50 -2.87
CA ARG A 115 0.94 6.24 -2.60
C ARG A 115 -0.09 5.18 -2.23
N ILE A 116 -0.34 4.26 -3.13
CA ILE A 116 -1.36 3.21 -3.00
C ILE A 116 -0.83 1.80 -3.32
N ASP A 117 0.42 1.72 -3.76
CA ASP A 117 1.13 0.46 -3.98
C ASP A 117 2.11 0.25 -2.84
N TYR A 118 2.07 -0.93 -2.23
CA TYR A 118 2.83 -1.23 -1.02
C TYR A 118 3.53 -2.57 -1.09
N PHE A 119 4.58 -2.68 -0.25
CA PHE A 119 5.06 -3.93 0.29
C PHE A 119 4.84 -3.92 1.80
N PHE A 120 4.00 -4.83 2.28
CA PHE A 120 3.86 -5.13 3.69
C PHE A 120 4.56 -6.44 4.02
N VAL A 121 5.22 -6.50 5.17
CA VAL A 121 5.83 -7.72 5.70
C VAL A 121 5.39 -7.93 7.14
N ASN A 122 5.39 -9.18 7.61
CA ASN A 122 5.20 -9.45 9.03
C ASN A 122 6.37 -8.90 9.87
N GLU A 123 6.08 -8.47 11.08
CA GLU A 123 7.03 -7.76 11.97
C GLU A 123 8.34 -8.53 12.16
N SER A 124 8.30 -9.85 12.32
CA SER A 124 9.51 -10.65 12.48
C SER A 124 10.41 -10.67 11.25
N PHE A 125 9.90 -10.30 10.08
CA PHE A 125 10.65 -10.29 8.82
C PHE A 125 11.25 -8.93 8.46
N ILE A 126 10.84 -7.82 9.11
CA ILE A 126 11.30 -6.46 8.73
C ILE A 126 12.82 -6.31 8.84
N SER A 127 13.46 -7.00 9.77
CA SER A 127 14.93 -6.95 9.93
C SER A 127 15.71 -7.53 8.74
N ASN A 128 15.05 -8.28 7.86
CA ASN A 128 15.60 -8.83 6.64
C ASN A 128 15.42 -7.93 5.42
N ILE A 129 14.69 -6.83 5.55
CA ILE A 129 14.55 -5.81 4.51
C ILE A 129 15.71 -4.83 4.64
N GLU A 130 16.48 -4.66 3.56
CA GLU A 130 17.62 -3.74 3.50
C GLU A 130 17.21 -2.36 2.97
N ASP A 131 16.24 -2.33 2.05
CA ASP A 131 15.79 -1.11 1.41
C ASP A 131 14.37 -1.26 0.83
N ALA A 132 13.69 -0.14 0.64
CA ALA A 132 12.40 -0.04 -0.02
C ALA A 132 12.33 1.25 -0.85
N GLU A 133 12.04 1.12 -2.14
CA GLU A 133 12.10 2.22 -3.11
C GLU A 133 10.79 2.39 -3.88
N ILE A 134 10.52 3.64 -4.25
CA ILE A 134 9.49 4.03 -5.23
C ILE A 134 10.23 4.60 -6.44
N HIS A 135 9.97 4.05 -7.63
CA HIS A 135 10.67 4.40 -8.86
C HIS A 135 9.86 5.40 -9.70
N GLU A 136 9.66 6.61 -9.19
CA GLU A 136 8.79 7.63 -9.78
C GLU A 136 9.19 8.02 -11.22
N ASN A 137 10.47 7.84 -11.57
CA ASN A 137 11.00 8.21 -12.89
C ASN A 137 10.71 7.16 -13.97
N ILE A 138 10.23 5.97 -13.62
CA ILE A 138 9.86 4.96 -14.59
C ILE A 138 8.47 5.26 -15.12
N MET A 139 8.40 5.51 -16.42
CA MET A 139 7.19 5.91 -17.14
C MET A 139 6.55 4.73 -17.86
N GLY A 140 5.32 4.89 -18.37
CA GLY A 140 4.61 3.89 -19.18
C GLY A 140 3.29 3.42 -18.59
N SER A 141 3.00 3.83 -17.34
CA SER A 141 1.74 3.57 -16.64
C SER A 141 1.33 4.79 -15.81
N ASP A 142 0.11 4.85 -15.33
CA ASP A 142 -0.33 5.78 -14.29
C ASP A 142 0.17 5.38 -12.89
N HIS A 143 0.69 4.16 -12.72
CA HIS A 143 1.51 3.76 -11.59
C HIS A 143 3.01 3.82 -11.93
N CYS A 144 3.85 3.88 -10.91
CA CYS A 144 5.27 3.56 -11.04
C CYS A 144 5.61 2.29 -10.27
N PRO A 145 6.73 1.60 -10.61
CA PRO A 145 7.16 0.43 -9.86
C PRO A 145 7.57 0.77 -8.42
N VAL A 146 7.36 -0.19 -7.54
CA VAL A 146 7.91 -0.19 -6.17
C VAL A 146 8.77 -1.43 -5.98
N SER A 147 9.78 -1.36 -5.14
CA SER A 147 10.65 -2.50 -4.85
C SER A 147 11.08 -2.55 -3.39
N ILE A 148 11.46 -3.74 -2.95
CA ILE A 148 12.19 -3.97 -1.70
C ILE A 148 13.46 -4.76 -1.99
N THR A 149 14.51 -4.50 -1.21
CA THR A 149 15.74 -5.30 -1.21
C THR A 149 15.75 -6.16 0.05
N ILE A 150 16.00 -7.45 -0.13
CA ILE A 150 16.00 -8.44 0.94
C ILE A 150 17.43 -9.02 1.07
N LYS A 151 17.90 -9.24 2.30
CA LYS A 151 19.17 -9.89 2.58
C LYS A 151 19.25 -11.29 1.96
N ASN A 152 20.38 -11.61 1.34
CA ASN A 152 20.54 -12.80 0.48
C ASN A 152 20.36 -14.16 1.18
N ASP A 153 20.42 -14.24 2.50
CA ASP A 153 20.44 -15.50 3.24
C ASP A 153 19.06 -15.96 3.75
N GLU A 154 17.95 -15.31 3.30
CA GLU A 154 16.65 -15.42 3.99
C GLU A 154 15.45 -15.83 3.10
N PHE A 155 15.74 -16.30 1.86
CA PHE A 155 14.69 -16.82 0.96
C PHE A 155 14.94 -18.24 0.54
#